data_1ff235affd36bc5bf2a85b2d6d0e92c3
#
_entry.id   1ff235affd36bc5bf2a85b2d6d0e92c3
#
_cell.length_a   1.000
_cell.length_b   1.000
_cell.length_c   1.000
_cell.angle_alpha   90.00
_cell.angle_beta   90.00
_cell.angle_gamma   90.00
#
_symmetry.space_group_name_H-M   'P 1'
#
loop_
_entity.id
_entity.type
_entity.pdbx_description
1 polymer ?
#
loop_
_entity_poly.entity_id
_entity_poly.type
_entity_poly.pdbx_seq_one_letter_code
_entity_poly.pdbx_strand_id
1 'polypeptide(L)'
;MQTLTTDVLILGAGGAGLFAALHAKKANPDLDVTIAVKGLLGKCGCTRMVQGGYNVALSPADSVERHFMDTIEGGGWLNNQDLAWLLVETAPVRIRELETELGCFFDRNADGTVHQKAFAGQTFDRTVH
;
A
#
# COMPACT_ATOMS: atom_id res chain seq x y z
N MET A 1 -36.85 -8.24 2.42
CA MET A 1 -35.51 -7.80 2.83
C MET A 1 -34.58 -8.96 2.56
N GLN A 2 -33.51 -8.74 1.83
CA GLN A 2 -32.52 -9.80 1.54
C GLN A 2 -31.40 -9.68 2.58
N THR A 3 -31.07 -10.79 3.25
CA THR A 3 -30.00 -10.85 4.24
C THR A 3 -28.86 -11.67 3.67
N LEU A 4 -27.63 -11.15 3.76
CA LEU A 4 -26.39 -11.84 3.44
C LEU A 4 -25.64 -12.11 4.74
N THR A 5 -25.06 -13.29 4.85
CA THR A 5 -24.20 -13.68 5.97
C THR A 5 -22.76 -13.78 5.46
N THR A 6 -21.80 -13.32 6.22
CA THR A 6 -20.37 -13.35 5.87
C THR A 6 -19.54 -13.40 7.16
N ASP A 7 -18.38 -14.00 7.12
CA ASP A 7 -17.46 -14.05 8.27
C ASP A 7 -16.72 -12.72 8.44
N VAL A 8 -16.37 -12.08 7.33
CA VAL A 8 -15.66 -10.79 7.32
C VAL A 8 -16.36 -9.83 6.36
N LEU A 9 -16.85 -8.71 6.91
CA LEU A 9 -17.40 -7.62 6.10
C LEU A 9 -16.39 -6.47 6.03
N ILE A 10 -15.98 -6.10 4.81
CA ILE A 10 -15.09 -4.98 4.54
C ILE A 10 -15.89 -3.85 3.90
N LEU A 11 -15.83 -2.66 4.49
CA LEU A 11 -16.53 -1.49 3.97
C LEU A 11 -15.54 -0.63 3.16
N GLY A 12 -15.68 -0.69 1.84
CA GLY A 12 -14.85 0.03 0.88
C GLY A 12 -13.88 -0.87 0.12
N ALA A 13 -13.76 -0.62 -1.19
CA ALA A 13 -12.90 -1.35 -2.13
C ALA A 13 -11.77 -0.47 -2.69
N GLY A 14 -11.18 0.37 -1.86
CA GLY A 14 -9.90 1.01 -2.13
C GLY A 14 -8.73 0.05 -1.86
N GLY A 15 -7.50 0.51 -2.02
CA GLY A 15 -6.29 -0.32 -1.80
C GLY A 15 -6.30 -1.04 -0.45
N ALA A 16 -6.62 -0.34 0.64
CA ALA A 16 -6.67 -0.93 1.98
C ALA A 16 -7.71 -2.06 2.09
N GLY A 17 -8.93 -1.84 1.58
CA GLY A 17 -9.99 -2.85 1.65
C GLY A 17 -9.70 -4.07 0.79
N LEU A 18 -9.15 -3.87 -0.41
CA LEU A 18 -8.77 -4.98 -1.30
C LEU A 18 -7.60 -5.79 -0.71
N PHE A 19 -6.57 -5.13 -0.16
CA PHE A 19 -5.48 -5.82 0.53
C PHE A 19 -5.96 -6.58 1.77
N ALA A 20 -6.86 -5.99 2.57
CA ALA A 20 -7.44 -6.66 3.72
C ALA A 20 -8.18 -7.95 3.30
N ALA A 21 -8.97 -7.89 2.23
CA ALA A 21 -9.69 -9.06 1.71
C ALA A 21 -8.74 -10.15 1.22
N LEU A 22 -7.70 -9.78 0.44
CA LEU A 22 -6.70 -10.71 -0.06
C LEU A 22 -5.96 -11.40 1.09
N HIS A 23 -5.51 -10.62 2.08
CA HIS A 23 -4.79 -11.18 3.23
C HIS A 23 -5.69 -12.01 4.15
N ALA A 24 -6.96 -11.65 4.33
CA ALA A 24 -7.92 -12.48 5.05
C ALA A 24 -8.09 -13.86 4.38
N LYS A 25 -8.26 -13.88 3.06
CA LYS A 25 -8.35 -15.13 2.28
C LYS A 25 -7.03 -15.92 2.26
N LYS A 26 -5.87 -15.27 2.25
CA LYS A 26 -4.57 -15.95 2.39
C LYS A 26 -4.41 -16.59 3.77
N ALA A 27 -4.82 -15.90 4.82
CA ALA A 27 -4.73 -16.41 6.20
C ALA A 27 -5.66 -17.59 6.45
N ASN A 28 -6.88 -17.54 5.90
CA ASN A 28 -7.82 -18.65 5.95
C ASN A 28 -8.69 -18.66 4.67
N PRO A 29 -8.44 -19.59 3.74
CA PRO A 29 -9.18 -19.72 2.49
C PRO A 29 -10.67 -20.04 2.66
N ASP A 30 -11.08 -20.59 3.80
CA ASP A 30 -12.46 -20.99 4.06
C ASP A 30 -13.35 -19.81 4.50
N LEU A 31 -12.76 -18.66 4.90
CA LEU A 31 -13.53 -17.48 5.29
C LEU A 31 -14.40 -16.98 4.13
N ASP A 32 -15.66 -16.70 4.44
CA ASP A 32 -16.53 -15.93 3.54
C ASP A 32 -16.25 -14.43 3.74
N VAL A 33 -15.66 -13.79 2.73
CA VAL A 33 -15.25 -12.39 2.79
C VAL A 33 -16.08 -11.57 1.81
N THR A 34 -16.86 -10.64 2.33
CA THR A 34 -17.68 -9.72 1.55
C THR A 34 -17.12 -8.31 1.58
N ILE A 35 -16.97 -7.70 0.41
CA ILE A 35 -16.61 -6.28 0.28
C ILE A 35 -17.83 -5.48 -0.14
N ALA A 36 -18.27 -4.55 0.69
CA ALA A 36 -19.35 -3.63 0.37
C ALA A 36 -18.79 -2.29 -0.13
N VAL A 37 -19.23 -1.85 -1.30
CA VAL A 37 -18.78 -0.60 -1.92
C VAL A 37 -19.94 0.34 -2.15
N LYS A 38 -19.70 1.65 -2.02
CA LYS A 38 -20.73 2.67 -2.26
C LYS A 38 -21.02 2.86 -3.74
N GLY A 39 -20.08 2.56 -4.62
CA GLY A 39 -20.20 2.73 -6.07
C GLY A 39 -19.72 1.49 -6.82
N LEU A 40 -19.28 1.66 -8.06
CA LEU A 40 -18.77 0.56 -8.88
C LEU A 40 -17.39 0.11 -8.39
N LEU A 41 -17.22 -1.19 -8.24
CA LEU A 41 -15.93 -1.82 -7.91
C LEU A 41 -14.85 -1.38 -8.93
N GLY A 42 -13.70 -0.93 -8.43
CA GLY A 42 -12.57 -0.45 -9.24
C GLY A 42 -12.82 0.87 -9.98
N LYS A 43 -13.97 1.52 -9.77
CA LYS A 43 -14.32 2.78 -10.44
C LYS A 43 -14.43 3.98 -9.48
N CYS A 44 -14.37 3.76 -8.18
CA CYS A 44 -14.46 4.80 -7.16
C CYS A 44 -13.42 4.59 -6.05
N GLY A 45 -13.27 5.61 -5.20
CA GLY A 45 -12.31 5.62 -4.09
C GLY A 45 -11.01 6.37 -4.41
N CYS A 46 -10.31 6.76 -3.36
CA CYS A 46 -9.11 7.59 -3.47
C CYS A 46 -7.96 6.87 -4.19
N THR A 47 -7.79 5.57 -3.97
CA THR A 47 -6.69 4.79 -4.58
C THR A 47 -6.63 4.91 -6.11
N ARG A 48 -7.79 5.03 -6.77
CA ARG A 48 -7.84 5.23 -8.21
C ARG A 48 -7.50 6.66 -8.64
N MET A 49 -7.72 7.63 -7.75
CA MET A 49 -7.59 9.06 -8.04
C MET A 49 -6.20 9.60 -7.74
N VAL A 50 -5.44 8.92 -6.90
CA VAL A 50 -4.10 9.35 -6.51
C VAL A 50 -3.11 9.22 -7.67
N GLN A 51 -2.10 10.08 -7.66
CA GLN A 51 -1.00 10.13 -8.60
C GLN A 51 0.31 10.19 -7.81
N GLY A 52 1.44 9.89 -8.46
CA GLY A 52 2.76 10.08 -7.88
C GLY A 52 3.50 8.81 -7.48
N GLY A 53 2.84 7.68 -7.30
CA GLY A 53 3.49 6.40 -6.99
C GLY A 53 3.52 6.05 -5.49
N TYR A 54 4.31 5.05 -5.15
CA TYR A 54 4.44 4.51 -3.80
C TYR A 54 5.81 4.83 -3.20
N ASN A 55 5.86 5.30 -1.96
CA ASN A 55 7.10 5.53 -1.24
C ASN A 55 7.55 4.25 -0.54
N VAL A 56 8.78 3.83 -0.82
CA VAL A 56 9.35 2.62 -0.24
C VAL A 56 10.88 2.66 -0.22
N ALA A 57 11.49 2.32 0.90
CA ALA A 57 12.94 2.23 1.04
C ALA A 57 13.43 0.90 0.42
N LEU A 58 13.88 0.93 -0.84
CA LEU A 58 14.43 -0.24 -1.55
C LEU A 58 15.93 -0.12 -1.80
N SER A 59 16.46 1.09 -1.91
CA SER A 59 17.88 1.31 -2.13
C SER A 59 18.72 0.93 -0.92
N PRO A 60 19.88 0.27 -1.09
CA PRO A 60 20.83 0.03 0.01
C PRO A 60 21.36 1.32 0.68
N ALA A 61 21.25 2.47 0.02
CA ALA A 61 21.63 3.77 0.57
C ALA A 61 20.53 4.47 1.35
N ASP A 62 19.30 3.95 1.29
CA ASP A 62 18.16 4.41 2.09
C ASP A 62 17.89 3.44 3.26
N SER A 63 16.97 3.79 4.17
CA SER A 63 16.55 2.88 5.24
C SER A 63 15.11 3.11 5.64
N VAL A 64 14.53 2.09 6.31
CA VAL A 64 13.20 2.16 6.89
C VAL A 64 13.10 3.28 7.93
N GLU A 65 14.13 3.46 8.76
CA GLU A 65 14.20 4.50 9.78
C GLU A 65 14.21 5.90 9.18
N ARG A 66 14.95 6.08 8.08
CA ARG A 66 14.97 7.36 7.36
C ARG A 66 13.61 7.64 6.72
N HIS A 67 12.98 6.62 6.13
CA HIS A 67 11.62 6.73 5.60
C HIS A 67 10.60 7.05 6.71
N PHE A 68 10.77 6.45 7.89
CA PHE A 68 9.94 6.76 9.05
C PHE A 68 10.09 8.23 9.48
N MET A 69 11.32 8.71 9.63
CA MET A 69 11.56 10.10 10.03
C MET A 69 10.98 11.10 9.04
N ASP A 70 11.19 10.89 7.73
CA ASP A 70 10.57 11.74 6.69
C ASP A 70 9.03 11.73 6.80
N THR A 71 8.44 10.58 7.12
CA THR A 71 6.98 10.44 7.29
C THR A 71 6.50 11.23 8.51
N ILE A 72 7.19 11.15 9.64
CA ILE A 72 6.84 11.85 10.88
C ILE A 72 7.02 13.37 10.73
N GLU A 73 8.15 13.81 10.17
CA GLU A 73 8.43 15.22 9.94
C GLU A 73 7.45 15.82 8.92
N GLY A 74 7.20 15.11 7.80
CA GLY A 74 6.22 15.52 6.79
C GLY A 74 4.79 15.62 7.33
N GLY A 75 4.44 14.82 8.32
CA GLY A 75 3.17 14.86 9.04
C GLY A 75 3.12 15.88 10.18
N GLY A 76 4.19 16.70 10.35
CA GLY A 76 4.25 17.71 11.41
C GLY A 76 4.18 17.13 12.83
N TRP A 77 4.66 15.93 13.02
CA TRP A 77 4.65 15.18 14.30
C TRP A 77 3.25 14.84 14.84
N LEU A 78 2.20 14.94 13.99
CA LEU A 78 0.83 14.61 14.36
C LEU A 78 0.44 13.17 14.02
N ASN A 79 1.34 12.43 13.40
CA ASN A 79 1.14 11.06 12.99
C ASN A 79 0.93 10.11 14.18
N ASN A 80 0.13 9.07 13.99
CA ASN A 80 0.24 7.89 14.83
C ASN A 80 1.55 7.17 14.47
N GLN A 81 2.51 7.19 15.39
CA GLN A 81 3.86 6.70 15.16
C GLN A 81 3.90 5.19 14.95
N ASP A 82 3.07 4.42 15.66
CA ASP A 82 3.01 2.95 15.49
C ASP A 82 2.51 2.58 14.09
N LEU A 83 1.48 3.30 13.59
CA LEU A 83 0.98 3.09 12.22
C LEU A 83 1.97 3.55 11.16
N ALA A 84 2.68 4.66 11.40
CA ALA A 84 3.73 5.14 10.50
C ALA A 84 4.88 4.13 10.43
N TRP A 85 5.32 3.59 11.56
CA TRP A 85 6.35 2.55 11.60
C TRP A 85 5.90 1.29 10.84
N LEU A 86 4.72 0.77 11.15
CA LEU A 86 4.16 -0.40 10.48
C LEU A 86 4.11 -0.22 8.96
N LEU A 87 3.71 0.97 8.49
CA LEU A 87 3.66 1.30 7.06
C LEU A 87 5.04 1.21 6.42
N VAL A 88 6.05 1.90 6.96
CA VAL A 88 7.38 1.99 6.34
C VAL A 88 8.15 0.66 6.43
N GLU A 89 7.99 -0.07 7.53
CA GLU A 89 8.61 -1.37 7.75
C GLU A 89 8.05 -2.43 6.79
N THR A 90 6.75 -2.42 6.55
CA THR A 90 6.11 -3.41 5.68
C THR A 90 6.15 -3.04 4.20
N ALA A 91 6.33 -1.77 3.85
CA ALA A 91 6.30 -1.29 2.47
C ALA A 91 7.19 -2.07 1.50
N PRO A 92 8.47 -2.42 1.82
CA PRO A 92 9.32 -3.19 0.90
C PRO A 92 8.76 -4.58 0.55
N VAL A 93 8.10 -5.22 1.50
CA VAL A 93 7.47 -6.52 1.28
C VAL A 93 6.21 -6.35 0.43
N ARG A 94 5.41 -5.33 0.71
CA ARG A 94 4.15 -5.07 -0.02
C ARG A 94 4.37 -4.67 -1.47
N ILE A 95 5.40 -3.89 -1.78
CA ILE A 95 5.75 -3.58 -3.17
C ILE A 95 6.12 -4.84 -3.95
N ARG A 96 6.90 -5.74 -3.35
CA ARG A 96 7.23 -7.02 -3.98
C ARG A 96 5.99 -7.89 -4.19
N GLU A 97 5.10 -7.94 -3.21
CA GLU A 97 3.83 -8.68 -3.33
C GLU A 97 2.95 -8.12 -4.46
N LEU A 98 2.83 -6.78 -4.57
CA LEU A 98 2.12 -6.12 -5.68
C LEU A 98 2.66 -6.59 -7.04
N GLU A 99 3.97 -6.69 -7.17
CA GLU A 99 4.64 -7.07 -8.41
C GLU A 99 4.53 -8.57 -8.70
N THR A 100 4.90 -9.42 -7.73
CA THR A 100 5.05 -10.86 -7.96
C THR A 100 3.74 -11.63 -7.89
N GLU A 101 2.77 -11.15 -7.13
CA GLU A 101 1.50 -11.87 -6.93
C GLU A 101 0.31 -11.18 -7.61
N LEU A 102 0.32 -9.85 -7.69
CA LEU A 102 -0.80 -9.08 -8.23
C LEU A 102 -0.54 -8.50 -9.62
N GLY A 103 0.67 -8.70 -10.17
CA GLY A 103 1.00 -8.32 -11.54
C GLY A 103 1.11 -6.82 -11.77
N CYS A 104 1.41 -6.05 -10.74
CA CYS A 104 1.77 -4.64 -10.91
C CYS A 104 3.16 -4.53 -11.53
N PHE A 105 3.32 -3.65 -12.50
CA PHE A 105 4.61 -3.37 -13.12
C PHE A 105 5.11 -2.02 -12.66
N PHE A 106 6.35 -1.99 -12.18
CA PHE A 106 7.04 -0.77 -11.78
C PHE A 106 8.16 -0.46 -12.78
N ASP A 107 8.44 0.84 -12.96
CA ASP A 107 9.54 1.30 -13.79
C ASP A 107 10.88 0.70 -13.32
N ARG A 108 11.76 0.36 -14.27
CA ARG A 108 13.05 -0.27 -14.01
C ARG A 108 14.22 0.59 -14.49
N ASN A 109 15.31 0.52 -13.74
CA ASN A 109 16.61 0.99 -14.18
C ASN A 109 17.21 0.01 -15.21
N ALA A 110 18.26 0.43 -15.89
CA ALA A 110 18.95 -0.41 -16.90
C ALA A 110 19.55 -1.70 -16.31
N ASP A 111 19.85 -1.71 -15.01
CA ASP A 111 20.34 -2.88 -14.28
C ASP A 111 19.22 -3.82 -13.77
N GLY A 112 17.96 -3.50 -14.05
CA GLY A 112 16.79 -4.28 -13.66
C GLY A 112 16.25 -3.98 -12.26
N THR A 113 16.88 -3.10 -11.49
CA THR A 113 16.37 -2.65 -10.20
C THR A 113 15.14 -1.76 -10.38
N VAL A 114 14.26 -1.69 -9.36
CA VAL A 114 13.10 -0.79 -9.38
C VAL A 114 13.57 0.65 -9.43
N HIS A 115 13.07 1.41 -10.39
CA HIS A 115 13.38 2.84 -10.49
C HIS A 115 12.71 3.63 -9.38
N GLN A 116 13.45 4.44 -8.67
CA GLN A 116 12.98 5.30 -7.60
C GLN A 116 13.21 6.77 -7.95
N LYS A 117 12.20 7.58 -7.75
CA LYS A 117 12.22 9.02 -8.08
C LYS A 117 12.14 9.87 -6.82
N ALA A 118 12.70 11.07 -6.92
CA ALA A 118 12.51 12.12 -5.92
C ALA A 118 11.04 12.54 -5.84
N PHE A 119 10.58 12.82 -4.64
CA PHE A 119 9.30 13.46 -4.38
C PHE A 119 9.42 14.46 -3.22
N ALA A 120 8.50 15.43 -3.14
CA ALA A 120 8.54 16.46 -2.12
C ALA A 120 8.48 15.86 -0.70
N GLY A 121 9.27 16.39 0.22
CA GLY A 121 9.32 15.96 1.61
C GLY A 121 10.14 14.70 1.88
N GLN A 122 10.90 14.22 0.91
CA GLN A 122 11.77 13.06 1.08
C GLN A 122 13.24 13.49 1.16
N THR A 123 13.99 12.89 2.07
CA THR A 123 15.45 13.05 2.15
C THR A 123 16.19 12.08 1.22
N PHE A 124 15.50 11.12 0.65
CA PHE A 124 16.02 10.14 -0.30
C PHE A 124 14.97 9.82 -1.39
N ASP A 125 15.44 9.55 -2.60
CA ASP A 125 14.59 9.19 -3.73
C ASP A 125 13.99 7.78 -3.50
N ARG A 126 12.71 7.69 -3.12
CA ARG A 126 12.07 6.42 -2.77
C ARG A 126 10.71 6.19 -3.40
N THR A 127 10.27 7.06 -4.31
CA THR A 127 8.96 6.92 -4.96
C THR A 127 9.07 6.00 -6.16
N VAL A 128 8.33 4.89 -6.14
CA VAL A 128 8.20 3.94 -7.25
C VAL A 128 6.90 4.18 -8.02
N HIS A 129 6.91 3.96 -9.35
CA HIS A 129 5.78 4.15 -10.25
C HIS A 129 5.45 2.89 -11.01
#